data_8fe61bcb4f59ed1d8ff7b014efce2d31
#
_entry.id   8fe61bcb4f59ed1d8ff7b014efce2d31
#
_cell.length_a   1.000
_cell.length_b   1.000
_cell.length_c   1.000
_cell.angle_alpha   90.00
_cell.angle_beta   90.00
_cell.angle_gamma   90.00
#
_symmetry.space_group_name_H-M   'P 1'
#
loop_
_entity.id
_entity.type
_entity.pdbx_description
1 polymer ?
#
loop_
_entity_poly.entity_id
_entity_poly.type
_entity_poly.pdbx_seq_one_letter_code
_entity_poly.pdbx_strand_id
1 'polypeptide(L)'
;MKQSNSLSSKDENMSSENGAAGLTQDQLLFTENIYASLPISIEVYDANGVLRKINDKALKMYGVSDRTTVIGKVNLFNSPYMDEELKSKIQRGEDVTLEFEYDFDRINSDAYFCSQNKNSIIYEAQVVPVLADKGTIIGHILLSNDVTSAKEIEFRTEESKKNLEMAMEAANMASWVYNVHKKTFSTLHGNALAKEEMSLEQMQSILHPQDRI
;
A
#
# COMPACT_ATOMS: atom_id res chain seq x y z
N MET A 1 -54.91 66.67 10.94
CA MET A 1 -54.99 65.56 9.94
C MET A 1 -53.72 65.54 9.12
N LYS A 2 -52.93 64.58 9.34
CA LYS A 2 -51.99 63.82 8.46
C LYS A 2 -50.84 63.33 9.30
N GLN A 3 -50.88 62.06 9.46
CA GLN A 3 -49.79 61.24 10.05
C GLN A 3 -48.61 61.16 9.07
N SER A 4 -47.40 61.32 9.57
CA SER A 4 -46.18 60.98 8.86
C SER A 4 -45.49 59.85 9.58
N ASN A 5 -45.44 58.72 8.91
CA ASN A 5 -44.73 57.56 9.29
C ASN A 5 -43.22 57.81 9.15
N SER A 6 -42.47 57.60 10.23
CA SER A 6 -41.03 57.49 10.20
C SER A 6 -40.64 56.00 10.10
N LEU A 7 -40.05 55.62 9.03
CA LEU A 7 -39.37 54.32 8.85
C LEU A 7 -38.01 54.36 9.49
N SER A 8 -37.85 53.55 10.54
CA SER A 8 -36.57 53.27 11.16
C SER A 8 -35.80 52.23 10.34
N SER A 9 -34.67 52.64 9.80
CA SER A 9 -33.66 51.75 9.21
C SER A 9 -33.00 50.94 10.33
N LYS A 10 -33.25 49.64 10.32
CA LYS A 10 -32.42 48.69 11.08
C LYS A 10 -31.22 48.33 10.22
N ASP A 11 -30.04 48.74 10.65
CA ASP A 11 -28.76 48.26 10.17
C ASP A 11 -28.64 46.80 10.52
N GLU A 12 -28.65 45.94 9.51
CA GLU A 12 -28.28 44.53 9.62
C GLU A 12 -26.76 44.45 9.70
N ASN A 13 -26.29 44.25 10.91
CA ASN A 13 -24.92 43.92 11.21
C ASN A 13 -24.71 42.43 10.90
N MET A 14 -24.37 42.12 9.61
CA MET A 14 -23.90 40.80 9.20
C MET A 14 -22.45 40.67 9.65
N SER A 15 -22.27 40.30 10.90
CA SER A 15 -21.01 39.72 11.35
C SER A 15 -20.81 38.36 10.70
N SER A 16 -19.85 38.31 9.77
CA SER A 16 -19.34 37.08 9.18
C SER A 16 -18.64 36.24 10.26
N GLU A 17 -19.37 35.35 10.92
CA GLU A 17 -18.78 34.25 11.66
C GLU A 17 -18.30 33.20 10.67
N ASN A 18 -17.04 33.33 10.22
CA ASN A 18 -16.27 32.21 9.69
C ASN A 18 -15.88 31.27 10.86
N GLY A 19 -16.87 30.62 11.44
CA GLY A 19 -16.68 29.52 12.34
C GLY A 19 -16.36 28.28 11.50
N ALA A 20 -15.19 27.65 11.74
CA ALA A 20 -14.92 26.31 11.27
C ALA A 20 -16.06 25.41 11.73
N ALA A 21 -16.95 25.04 10.79
CA ALA A 21 -18.06 24.13 11.08
C ALA A 21 -17.45 22.78 11.46
N GLY A 22 -17.52 22.46 12.76
CA GLY A 22 -17.14 21.13 13.26
C GLY A 22 -17.94 20.07 12.50
N LEU A 23 -17.32 18.90 12.26
CA LEU A 23 -17.99 17.77 11.62
C LEU A 23 -19.25 17.42 12.39
N THR A 24 -20.35 17.16 11.68
CA THR A 24 -21.58 16.65 12.30
C THR A 24 -21.36 15.25 12.86
N GLN A 25 -22.20 14.82 13.80
CA GLN A 25 -22.11 13.47 14.37
C GLN A 25 -22.19 12.39 13.30
N ASP A 26 -23.03 12.57 12.26
CA ASP A 26 -23.16 11.64 11.14
C ASP A 26 -21.90 11.59 10.29
N GLN A 27 -21.24 12.73 10.06
CA GLN A 27 -19.97 12.79 9.33
C GLN A 27 -18.83 12.12 10.13
N LEU A 28 -18.80 12.28 11.43
CA LEU A 28 -17.83 11.58 12.29
C LEU A 28 -18.06 10.08 12.28
N LEU A 29 -19.31 9.62 12.40
CA LEU A 29 -19.67 8.20 12.35
C LEU A 29 -19.35 7.59 10.99
N PHE A 30 -19.63 8.30 9.90
CA PHE A 30 -19.29 7.86 8.54
C PHE A 30 -17.76 7.70 8.37
N THR A 31 -17.00 8.67 8.83
CA THR A 31 -15.53 8.63 8.76
C THR A 31 -14.95 7.47 9.58
N GLU A 32 -15.47 7.23 10.79
CA GLU A 32 -15.04 6.11 11.64
C GLU A 32 -15.39 4.75 11.00
N ASN A 33 -16.56 4.62 10.37
CA ASN A 33 -16.95 3.40 9.68
C ASN A 33 -16.07 3.12 8.45
N ILE A 34 -15.74 4.15 7.65
CA ILE A 34 -14.78 4.00 6.55
C ILE A 34 -13.44 3.51 7.08
N TYR A 35 -12.89 4.21 8.09
CA TYR A 35 -11.62 3.86 8.70
C TYR A 35 -11.57 2.42 9.19
N ALA A 36 -12.65 1.94 9.84
CA ALA A 36 -12.74 0.58 10.36
C ALA A 36 -12.88 -0.48 9.24
N SER A 37 -13.53 -0.14 8.12
CA SER A 37 -13.86 -1.09 7.04
C SER A 37 -12.78 -1.22 5.96
N LEU A 38 -11.79 -0.33 5.94
CA LEU A 38 -10.72 -0.38 4.95
C LEU A 38 -9.93 -1.69 5.02
N PRO A 39 -9.64 -2.34 3.88
CA PRO A 39 -8.92 -3.63 3.85
C PRO A 39 -7.41 -3.50 4.07
N ILE A 40 -6.93 -2.31 4.37
CA ILE A 40 -5.54 -1.98 4.69
C ILE A 40 -5.38 -1.69 6.18
N SER A 41 -4.25 -2.05 6.75
CA SER A 41 -3.87 -1.70 8.12
C SER A 41 -3.57 -0.20 8.21
N ILE A 42 -4.19 0.49 9.17
CA ILE A 42 -4.03 1.94 9.35
C ILE A 42 -3.76 2.24 10.82
N GLU A 43 -2.67 2.93 11.03
CA GLU A 43 -2.27 3.47 12.33
C GLU A 43 -2.06 4.97 12.22
N VAL A 44 -2.51 5.71 13.21
CA VAL A 44 -2.36 7.18 13.29
C VAL A 44 -1.55 7.52 14.52
N TYR A 45 -0.48 8.22 14.31
CA TYR A 45 0.45 8.67 15.34
C TYR A 45 0.42 10.19 15.47
N ASP A 46 0.67 10.71 16.66
CA ASP A 46 0.89 12.15 16.85
C ASP A 46 2.30 12.58 16.37
N ALA A 47 2.61 13.87 16.48
CA ALA A 47 3.91 14.42 16.08
C ALA A 47 5.12 13.82 16.85
N ASN A 48 4.89 13.29 18.05
CA ASN A 48 5.91 12.63 18.87
C ASN A 48 6.02 11.11 18.56
N GLY A 49 5.25 10.61 17.58
CA GLY A 49 5.23 9.20 17.21
C GLY A 49 4.38 8.33 18.13
N VAL A 50 3.57 8.88 19.04
CA VAL A 50 2.71 8.08 19.93
C VAL A 50 1.45 7.64 19.20
N LEU A 51 1.14 6.34 19.21
CA LEU A 51 -0.06 5.77 18.59
C LEU A 51 -1.34 6.33 19.18
N ARG A 52 -2.19 6.93 18.35
CA ARG A 52 -3.47 7.56 18.73
C ARG A 52 -4.68 6.80 18.22
N LYS A 53 -4.60 6.21 17.03
CA LYS A 53 -5.65 5.37 16.45
C LYS A 53 -5.05 4.17 15.74
N ILE A 54 -5.79 3.07 15.76
CA ILE A 54 -5.46 1.82 15.06
C ILE A 54 -6.76 1.16 14.61
N ASN A 55 -6.86 0.73 13.35
CA ASN A 55 -8.06 0.08 12.84
C ASN A 55 -8.05 -1.43 13.13
N ASP A 56 -9.19 -2.08 12.92
CA ASP A 56 -9.35 -3.51 13.21
C ASP A 56 -8.49 -4.39 12.32
N LYS A 57 -8.20 -3.94 11.09
CA LYS A 57 -7.29 -4.65 10.18
C LYS A 57 -5.86 -4.68 10.73
N ALA A 58 -5.38 -3.57 11.28
CA ALA A 58 -4.08 -3.49 11.94
C ALA A 58 -4.02 -4.36 13.19
N LEU A 59 -5.04 -4.31 14.06
CA LEU A 59 -5.10 -5.15 15.25
C LEU A 59 -4.99 -6.63 14.90
N LYS A 60 -5.73 -7.08 13.86
CA LYS A 60 -5.68 -8.47 13.38
C LYS A 60 -4.31 -8.82 12.82
N MET A 61 -3.72 -7.96 11.99
CA MET A 61 -2.42 -8.20 11.37
C MET A 61 -1.31 -8.31 12.42
N TYR A 62 -1.35 -7.47 13.45
CA TYR A 62 -0.36 -7.52 14.54
C TYR A 62 -0.67 -8.53 15.65
N GLY A 63 -1.81 -9.23 15.58
CA GLY A 63 -2.21 -10.18 16.63
C GLY A 63 -2.48 -9.50 17.99
N VAL A 64 -3.00 -8.27 17.96
CA VAL A 64 -3.36 -7.50 19.17
C VAL A 64 -4.85 -7.65 19.43
N SER A 65 -5.22 -8.24 20.57
CA SER A 65 -6.62 -8.49 20.92
C SER A 65 -7.32 -7.29 21.55
N ASP A 66 -6.57 -6.40 22.21
CA ASP A 66 -7.10 -5.23 22.91
C ASP A 66 -6.32 -3.97 22.52
N ARG A 67 -6.99 -3.07 21.79
CA ARG A 67 -6.42 -1.79 21.35
C ARG A 67 -5.92 -0.89 22.48
N THR A 68 -6.47 -1.04 23.69
CA THR A 68 -6.04 -0.24 24.85
C THR A 68 -4.64 -0.59 25.33
N THR A 69 -4.12 -1.75 24.93
CA THR A 69 -2.76 -2.18 25.24
C THR A 69 -1.70 -1.47 24.41
N VAL A 70 -2.08 -0.89 23.26
CA VAL A 70 -1.17 -0.25 22.30
C VAL A 70 -1.40 1.25 22.15
N ILE A 71 -2.66 1.73 22.18
CA ILE A 71 -2.97 3.16 22.08
C ILE A 71 -2.36 3.93 23.25
N GLY A 72 -1.64 5.01 22.94
CA GLY A 72 -0.95 5.86 23.91
C GLY A 72 0.34 5.25 24.50
N LYS A 73 0.69 4.01 24.11
CA LYS A 73 1.86 3.28 24.65
C LYS A 73 2.90 2.98 23.59
N VAL A 74 2.47 2.52 22.42
CA VAL A 74 3.35 2.25 21.27
C VAL A 74 3.83 3.58 20.69
N ASN A 75 5.13 3.65 20.38
CA ASN A 75 5.74 4.81 19.75
C ASN A 75 6.46 4.37 18.47
N LEU A 76 6.08 4.95 17.34
CA LEU A 76 6.63 4.67 16.02
C LEU A 76 8.16 4.72 16.00
N PHE A 77 8.75 5.74 16.64
CA PHE A 77 10.18 5.97 16.67
C PHE A 77 10.98 5.03 17.58
N ASN A 78 10.28 4.24 18.40
CA ASN A 78 10.86 3.21 19.26
C ASN A 78 10.69 1.79 18.68
N SER A 79 10.19 1.67 17.45
CA SER A 79 10.06 0.37 16.80
C SER A 79 11.43 -0.29 16.64
N PRO A 80 11.57 -1.62 16.87
CA PRO A 80 12.82 -2.37 16.63
C PRO A 80 13.30 -2.31 15.17
N TYR A 81 12.42 -1.91 14.26
CA TYR A 81 12.70 -1.74 12.82
C TYR A 81 12.97 -0.29 12.41
N MET A 82 13.02 0.64 13.39
CA MET A 82 13.27 2.06 13.15
C MET A 82 14.76 2.37 13.38
N ASP A 83 15.51 2.59 12.33
CA ASP A 83 16.86 3.13 12.44
C ASP A 83 16.86 4.68 12.46
N GLU A 84 18.00 5.29 12.75
CA GLU A 84 18.13 6.73 12.87
C GLU A 84 17.96 7.47 11.52
N GLU A 85 18.30 6.84 10.40
CA GLU A 85 18.12 7.42 9.07
C GLU A 85 16.63 7.51 8.74
N LEU A 86 15.91 6.40 8.93
CA LEU A 86 14.48 6.29 8.71
C LEU A 86 13.70 7.26 9.59
N LYS A 87 14.03 7.29 10.87
CA LYS A 87 13.46 8.23 11.84
C LYS A 87 13.66 9.68 11.41
N SER A 88 14.87 10.04 10.95
CA SER A 88 15.17 11.38 10.48
C SER A 88 14.35 11.75 9.25
N LYS A 89 14.15 10.82 8.29
CA LYS A 89 13.32 11.05 7.10
C LYS A 89 11.87 11.34 7.50
N ILE A 90 11.28 10.50 8.36
CA ILE A 90 9.90 10.66 8.83
C ILE A 90 9.74 11.99 9.59
N GLN A 91 10.69 12.36 10.45
CA GLN A 91 10.64 13.62 11.20
C GLN A 91 10.78 14.87 10.32
N ARG A 92 11.42 14.75 9.15
CA ARG A 92 11.46 15.83 8.14
C ARG A 92 10.18 15.89 7.29
N GLY A 93 9.25 14.97 7.49
CA GLY A 93 8.00 14.91 6.74
C GLY A 93 8.16 14.30 5.34
N GLU A 94 9.16 13.47 5.14
CA GLU A 94 9.31 12.70 3.92
C GLU A 94 8.38 11.50 3.93
N ASP A 95 7.76 11.19 2.79
CA ASP A 95 7.05 9.92 2.59
C ASP A 95 8.07 8.79 2.55
N VAL A 96 7.83 7.74 3.33
CA VAL A 96 8.73 6.60 3.43
C VAL A 96 7.98 5.33 3.13
N THR A 97 8.51 4.52 2.21
CA THR A 97 8.01 3.17 1.92
C THR A 97 9.05 2.15 2.37
N LEU A 98 8.60 1.10 3.02
CA LEU A 98 9.40 0.04 3.63
C LEU A 98 8.87 -1.32 3.20
N GLU A 99 9.77 -2.27 2.94
CA GLU A 99 9.46 -3.68 2.77
C GLU A 99 10.52 -4.48 3.51
N PHE A 100 10.12 -5.33 4.47
CA PHE A 100 11.03 -6.17 5.25
C PHE A 100 10.29 -7.33 5.90
N GLU A 101 11.05 -8.30 6.40
CA GLU A 101 10.52 -9.38 7.22
C GLU A 101 10.22 -8.86 8.63
N TYR A 102 8.92 -8.89 9.01
CA TYR A 102 8.45 -8.47 10.32
C TYR A 102 8.29 -9.68 11.22
N ASP A 103 9.19 -9.79 12.18
CA ASP A 103 9.29 -10.90 13.12
C ASP A 103 8.57 -10.58 14.43
N PHE A 104 7.48 -11.28 14.71
CA PHE A 104 6.69 -11.08 15.94
C PHE A 104 7.40 -11.57 17.21
N ASP A 105 8.31 -12.54 17.12
CA ASP A 105 9.10 -12.96 18.27
C ASP A 105 10.07 -11.85 18.70
N ARG A 106 10.66 -11.14 17.76
CA ARG A 106 11.47 -9.95 18.03
C ARG A 106 10.64 -8.83 18.67
N ILE A 107 9.43 -8.55 18.17
CA ILE A 107 8.53 -7.54 18.74
C ILE A 107 8.18 -7.86 20.19
N ASN A 108 7.91 -9.13 20.48
CA ASN A 108 7.60 -9.59 21.85
C ASN A 108 8.82 -9.53 22.75
N SER A 109 10.00 -9.94 22.27
CA SER A 109 11.25 -9.93 23.05
C SER A 109 11.74 -8.53 23.39
N ASP A 110 11.57 -7.58 22.45
CA ASP A 110 11.93 -6.18 22.65
C ASP A 110 10.86 -5.40 23.44
N ALA A 111 9.77 -6.09 23.85
CA ALA A 111 8.65 -5.52 24.61
C ALA A 111 8.02 -4.28 23.94
N TYR A 112 8.06 -4.21 22.61
CA TYR A 112 7.49 -3.09 21.87
C TYR A 112 5.97 -3.06 22.01
N PHE A 113 5.31 -4.20 21.80
CA PHE A 113 3.94 -4.51 22.22
C PHE A 113 3.78 -6.03 22.33
N CYS A 114 2.67 -6.49 22.92
CA CYS A 114 2.37 -7.92 23.03
C CYS A 114 1.56 -8.39 21.82
N SER A 115 2.17 -9.24 20.98
CA SER A 115 1.54 -9.93 19.85
C SER A 115 1.16 -11.36 20.21
N GLN A 116 0.02 -11.83 19.73
CA GLN A 116 -0.37 -13.26 19.76
C GLN A 116 0.21 -14.04 18.58
N ASN A 117 0.68 -13.35 17.54
CA ASN A 117 1.37 -13.95 16.40
C ASN A 117 2.78 -14.41 16.83
N LYS A 118 3.26 -15.46 16.15
CA LYS A 118 4.59 -16.05 16.40
C LYS A 118 5.43 -16.20 15.12
N ASN A 119 4.76 -16.10 13.96
CA ASN A 119 5.42 -16.23 12.67
C ASN A 119 5.82 -14.86 12.16
N SER A 120 6.88 -14.82 11.36
CA SER A 120 7.18 -13.60 10.59
C SER A 120 6.25 -13.45 9.40
N ILE A 121 6.11 -12.20 8.94
CA ILE A 121 5.39 -11.84 7.71
C ILE A 121 6.30 -10.96 6.85
N ILE A 122 6.07 -10.94 5.54
CA ILE A 122 6.65 -9.91 4.69
C ILE A 122 5.73 -8.69 4.79
N TYR A 123 6.28 -7.65 5.39
CA TYR A 123 5.58 -6.44 5.76
C TYR A 123 5.91 -5.33 4.78
N GLU A 124 4.88 -4.80 4.13
CA GLU A 124 4.99 -3.59 3.34
C GLU A 124 4.31 -2.44 4.07
N ALA A 125 5.00 -1.32 4.23
CA ALA A 125 4.49 -0.17 4.95
C ALA A 125 4.84 1.15 4.26
N GLN A 126 3.94 2.11 4.40
CA GLN A 126 4.16 3.50 4.01
C GLN A 126 3.86 4.41 5.19
N VAL A 127 4.80 5.29 5.51
CA VAL A 127 4.62 6.34 6.53
C VAL A 127 4.46 7.67 5.82
N VAL A 128 3.35 8.35 6.08
CA VAL A 128 2.97 9.62 5.47
C VAL A 128 2.79 10.68 6.56
N PRO A 129 3.35 11.88 6.44
CA PRO A 129 3.14 12.95 7.41
C PRO A 129 1.71 13.52 7.32
N VAL A 130 1.15 13.88 8.45
CA VAL A 130 -0.09 14.66 8.56
C VAL A 130 0.30 16.11 8.84
N LEU A 131 -0.07 16.99 7.94
CA LEU A 131 0.33 18.40 8.00
C LEU A 131 -0.85 19.27 8.44
N ALA A 132 -0.60 20.23 9.33
CA ALA A 132 -1.48 21.34 9.59
C ALA A 132 -1.27 22.46 8.57
N ASP A 133 -2.07 23.51 8.69
CA ASP A 133 -1.85 24.75 7.95
C ASP A 133 -0.39 25.21 8.08
N LYS A 134 0.21 25.68 6.99
CA LYS A 134 1.61 26.12 6.89
C LYS A 134 2.68 25.01 6.93
N GLY A 135 2.28 23.72 6.76
CA GLY A 135 3.24 22.63 6.62
C GLY A 135 3.83 22.09 7.93
N THR A 136 3.27 22.45 9.07
CA THR A 136 3.70 21.88 10.36
C THR A 136 3.23 20.45 10.49
N ILE A 137 4.14 19.52 10.80
CA ILE A 137 3.81 18.11 11.03
C ILE A 137 3.05 18.01 12.37
N ILE A 138 1.80 17.52 12.32
CA ILE A 138 0.95 17.28 13.50
C ILE A 138 0.80 15.80 13.83
N GLY A 139 1.30 14.93 12.96
CA GLY A 139 1.25 13.48 13.15
C GLY A 139 1.75 12.72 11.93
N HIS A 140 1.57 11.40 11.98
CA HIS A 140 1.94 10.49 10.91
C HIS A 140 0.86 9.45 10.74
N ILE A 141 0.63 9.01 9.51
CA ILE A 141 -0.19 7.84 9.20
C ILE A 141 0.74 6.76 8.71
N LEU A 142 0.61 5.57 9.28
CA LEU A 142 1.27 4.37 8.80
C LEU A 142 0.21 3.49 8.17
N LEU A 143 0.40 3.21 6.88
CA LEU A 143 -0.38 2.26 6.10
C LEU A 143 0.46 1.00 5.93
N SER A 144 -0.12 -0.17 6.17
CA SER A 144 0.67 -1.39 6.05
C SER A 144 -0.14 -2.59 5.58
N ASN A 145 0.55 -3.53 4.96
CA ASN A 145 0.01 -4.79 4.49
C ASN A 145 0.93 -5.96 4.82
N ASP A 146 0.33 -7.11 5.06
CA ASP A 146 1.00 -8.41 4.96
C ASP A 146 0.96 -8.84 3.49
N VAL A 147 2.11 -8.86 2.85
CA VAL A 147 2.28 -9.26 1.45
C VAL A 147 2.93 -10.64 1.30
N THR A 148 3.03 -11.41 2.40
CA THR A 148 3.68 -12.73 2.43
C THR A 148 3.15 -13.65 1.35
N SER A 149 1.82 -13.84 1.29
CA SER A 149 1.21 -14.73 0.28
C SER A 149 1.42 -14.24 -1.16
N ALA A 150 1.41 -12.93 -1.38
CA ALA A 150 1.67 -12.36 -2.71
C ALA A 150 3.12 -12.63 -3.14
N LYS A 151 4.08 -12.41 -2.24
CA LYS A 151 5.52 -12.67 -2.48
C LYS A 151 5.82 -14.14 -2.66
N GLU A 152 5.18 -15.03 -1.92
CA GLU A 152 5.32 -16.47 -2.11
C GLU A 152 4.83 -16.92 -3.50
N ILE A 153 3.70 -16.38 -3.97
CA ILE A 153 3.17 -16.67 -5.31
C ILE A 153 4.13 -16.14 -6.38
N GLU A 154 4.61 -14.91 -6.23
CA GLU A 154 5.58 -14.31 -7.14
C GLU A 154 6.85 -15.16 -7.22
N PHE A 155 7.42 -15.54 -6.09
CA PHE A 155 8.62 -16.38 -6.01
C PHE A 155 8.43 -17.75 -6.69
N ARG A 156 7.32 -18.45 -6.37
CA ARG A 156 7.01 -19.75 -6.99
C ARG A 156 6.80 -19.66 -8.50
N THR A 157 6.18 -18.55 -8.95
CA THR A 157 5.97 -18.31 -10.37
C THR A 157 7.29 -18.12 -11.10
N GLU A 158 8.20 -17.32 -10.54
CA GLU A 158 9.52 -17.08 -11.12
C GLU A 158 10.40 -18.33 -11.09
N GLU A 159 10.36 -19.09 -9.98
CA GLU A 159 11.06 -20.39 -9.89
C GLU A 159 10.55 -21.38 -10.94
N SER A 160 9.22 -21.51 -11.09
CA SER A 160 8.62 -22.39 -12.09
C SER A 160 9.01 -21.99 -13.52
N LYS A 161 9.01 -20.68 -13.82
CA LYS A 161 9.44 -20.15 -15.10
C LYS A 161 10.91 -20.48 -15.37
N LYS A 162 11.79 -20.26 -14.41
CA LYS A 162 13.22 -20.57 -14.53
C LYS A 162 13.46 -22.06 -14.73
N ASN A 163 12.74 -22.91 -13.99
CA ASN A 163 12.83 -24.37 -14.15
C ASN A 163 12.37 -24.82 -15.55
N LEU A 164 11.29 -24.20 -16.08
CA LEU A 164 10.83 -24.47 -17.44
C LEU A 164 11.87 -24.04 -18.48
N GLU A 165 12.47 -22.86 -18.33
CA GLU A 165 13.52 -22.35 -19.21
C GLU A 165 14.73 -23.31 -19.23
N MET A 166 15.20 -23.73 -18.06
CA MET A 166 16.31 -24.70 -17.95
C MET A 166 15.96 -26.06 -18.59
N ALA A 167 14.75 -26.57 -18.37
CA ALA A 167 14.30 -27.83 -19.00
C ALA A 167 14.23 -27.75 -20.53
N MET A 168 13.76 -26.60 -21.03
CA MET A 168 13.70 -26.37 -22.48
C MET A 168 15.10 -26.26 -23.12
N GLU A 169 16.03 -25.56 -22.44
CA GLU A 169 17.43 -25.50 -22.87
C GLU A 169 18.08 -26.90 -22.89
N ALA A 170 17.91 -27.65 -21.79
CA ALA A 170 18.46 -29.02 -21.70
C ALA A 170 17.89 -29.97 -22.75
N ALA A 171 16.63 -29.80 -23.12
CA ALA A 171 15.97 -30.59 -24.17
C ALA A 171 16.21 -30.04 -25.60
N ASN A 172 16.95 -28.93 -25.71
CA ASN A 172 17.13 -28.21 -26.99
C ASN A 172 15.78 -27.86 -27.66
N MET A 173 14.80 -27.44 -26.83
CA MET A 173 13.46 -27.08 -27.29
C MET A 173 13.32 -25.56 -27.41
N ALA A 174 12.48 -25.14 -28.35
CA ALA A 174 12.05 -23.77 -28.50
C ALA A 174 10.53 -23.69 -28.39
N SER A 175 10.00 -22.61 -27.80
CA SER A 175 8.58 -22.31 -27.78
C SER A 175 8.27 -21.01 -28.50
N TRP A 176 7.11 -20.97 -29.10
CA TRP A 176 6.65 -19.81 -29.86
C TRP A 176 5.15 -19.60 -29.68
N VAL A 177 4.72 -18.36 -29.90
CA VAL A 177 3.31 -17.95 -29.85
C VAL A 177 2.89 -17.42 -31.21
N TYR A 178 1.70 -17.81 -31.64
CA TYR A 178 1.05 -17.25 -32.84
C TYR A 178 0.01 -16.20 -32.40
N ASN A 179 0.21 -14.97 -32.84
CA ASN A 179 -0.77 -13.89 -32.65
C ASN A 179 -1.78 -13.93 -33.80
N VAL A 180 -3.02 -14.35 -33.50
CA VAL A 180 -4.08 -14.53 -34.50
C VAL A 180 -4.48 -13.21 -35.17
N HIS A 181 -4.47 -12.11 -34.43
CA HIS A 181 -4.86 -10.78 -34.94
C HIS A 181 -3.80 -10.18 -35.85
N LYS A 182 -2.54 -10.26 -35.46
CA LYS A 182 -1.40 -9.77 -36.27
C LYS A 182 -0.95 -10.76 -37.33
N LYS A 183 -1.35 -12.04 -37.23
CA LYS A 183 -0.87 -13.17 -38.06
C LYS A 183 0.64 -13.32 -38.01
N THR A 184 1.23 -13.14 -36.81
CA THR A 184 2.68 -13.23 -36.60
C THR A 184 3.03 -14.28 -35.55
N PHE A 185 4.20 -14.88 -35.69
CA PHE A 185 4.85 -15.75 -34.73
C PHE A 185 5.89 -14.94 -33.94
N SER A 186 6.00 -15.17 -32.64
CA SER A 186 7.10 -14.70 -31.84
C SER A 186 7.66 -15.82 -30.97
N THR A 187 8.99 -15.87 -30.84
CA THR A 187 9.66 -16.85 -29.98
C THR A 187 9.57 -16.42 -28.54
N LEU A 188 9.12 -17.33 -27.67
CA LEU A 188 9.11 -17.08 -26.20
C LEU A 188 10.42 -17.55 -25.58
N HIS A 189 10.91 -18.75 -25.93
CA HIS A 189 12.11 -19.34 -25.36
C HIS A 189 12.87 -20.15 -26.43
N GLY A 190 14.20 -20.21 -26.29
CA GLY A 190 15.10 -20.99 -27.15
C GLY A 190 15.75 -20.15 -28.25
N ASN A 191 16.86 -20.70 -28.79
CA ASN A 191 17.68 -20.02 -29.82
C ASN A 191 17.29 -20.36 -31.27
N ALA A 192 16.28 -21.19 -31.50
CA ALA A 192 16.03 -21.77 -32.79
C ALA A 192 15.44 -20.78 -33.81
N LEU A 193 14.85 -19.69 -33.39
CA LEU A 193 14.24 -18.70 -34.27
C LEU A 193 14.59 -17.28 -33.76
N ALA A 194 14.80 -16.35 -34.68
CA ALA A 194 15.12 -14.97 -34.34
C ALA A 194 14.08 -14.38 -33.40
N LYS A 195 14.52 -13.52 -32.48
CA LYS A 195 13.66 -12.82 -31.45
C LYS A 195 12.64 -11.86 -32.07
N GLU A 196 12.53 -11.78 -33.38
CA GLU A 196 11.62 -10.86 -34.07
C GLU A 196 10.30 -11.54 -34.45
N GLU A 197 9.23 -10.73 -34.52
CA GLU A 197 7.95 -11.17 -35.05
C GLU A 197 8.13 -11.63 -36.50
N MET A 198 7.69 -12.86 -36.86
CA MET A 198 7.75 -13.43 -38.20
C MET A 198 6.34 -13.63 -38.76
N SER A 199 6.16 -13.41 -40.05
CA SER A 199 4.93 -13.76 -40.75
C SER A 199 4.79 -15.29 -40.89
N LEU A 200 3.59 -15.75 -41.22
CA LEU A 200 3.33 -17.17 -41.53
C LEU A 200 4.22 -17.66 -42.66
N GLU A 201 4.43 -16.86 -43.70
CA GLU A 201 5.27 -17.21 -44.86
C GLU A 201 6.74 -17.35 -44.46
N GLN A 202 7.25 -16.43 -43.62
CA GLN A 202 8.61 -16.53 -43.10
C GLN A 202 8.79 -17.78 -42.23
N MET A 203 7.80 -18.08 -41.36
CA MET A 203 7.82 -19.30 -40.55
C MET A 203 7.82 -20.56 -41.41
N GLN A 204 6.96 -20.63 -42.43
CA GLN A 204 6.93 -21.75 -43.38
C GLN A 204 8.25 -21.95 -44.15
N SER A 205 8.97 -20.85 -44.43
CA SER A 205 10.25 -20.94 -45.14
C SER A 205 11.35 -21.64 -44.35
N ILE A 206 11.26 -21.63 -43.02
CA ILE A 206 12.20 -22.23 -42.07
C ILE A 206 11.90 -23.73 -41.87
N LEU A 207 10.63 -24.13 -42.02
CA LEU A 207 10.23 -25.52 -41.86
C LEU A 207 10.77 -26.41 -43.00
N HIS A 208 11.10 -27.67 -42.62
CA HIS A 208 11.47 -28.67 -43.61
C HIS A 208 10.37 -28.80 -44.69
N PRO A 209 10.70 -28.98 -45.98
CA PRO A 209 9.69 -29.03 -47.05
C PRO A 209 8.56 -30.03 -46.84
N GLN A 210 8.81 -31.15 -46.15
CA GLN A 210 7.80 -32.16 -45.83
C GLN A 210 6.84 -31.77 -44.72
N ASP A 211 7.19 -30.76 -43.90
CA ASP A 211 6.41 -30.27 -42.74
C ASP A 211 5.64 -28.98 -43.06
N ARG A 212 5.74 -28.48 -44.30
CA ARG A 212 5.00 -27.30 -44.77
C ARG A 212 3.57 -27.68 -45.12
N ILE A 213 2.63 -27.04 -44.52
CA ILE A 213 1.18 -27.19 -44.78
C ILE A 213 0.74 -26.23 -45.86
#